data_82f751c968b248cbcb6e9cffcda2bb07
#
_entry.id   82f751c968b248cbcb6e9cffcda2bb07
#
_cell.length_a   1.000
_cell.length_b   1.000
_cell.length_c   1.000
_cell.angle_alpha   90.00
_cell.angle_beta   90.00
_cell.angle_gamma   90.00
#
_symmetry.space_group_name_H-M   'P 1'
#
loop_
_entity.id
_entity.type
_entity.pdbx_description
1 polymer ?
#
loop_
_entity_poly.entity_id
_entity_poly.type
_entity_poly.pdbx_seq_one_letter_code
_entity_poly.pdbx_strand_id
1 'polypeptide(L)'
;MNAEFKRLLKVQGLTMYGLCKRTKIPYTTINRLYNDKLDINNCNSSVVFSIARGLGVNMEQLLNDYDFLTGTGGNYHGVDYVWSKDDAGNQQLQITDDDESIVLWTVKSLTHPEYFQFYQMTAEMLIDYYLENKDPFKEYKGVLYA
;
A
#
# COMPACT_ATOMS: atom_id res chain seq x y z
N MET A 1 10.78 2.52 -10.64
CA MET A 1 9.44 2.42 -11.25
C MET A 1 9.29 1.05 -11.89
N ASN A 2 8.14 0.42 -11.73
CA ASN A 2 7.79 -0.89 -12.31
C ASN A 2 8.81 -2.01 -12.03
N ALA A 3 9.39 -2.01 -10.83
CA ALA A 3 10.47 -2.93 -10.48
C ALA A 3 10.01 -4.39 -10.52
N GLU A 4 8.84 -4.69 -9.98
CA GLU A 4 8.32 -6.06 -9.95
C GLU A 4 7.97 -6.55 -11.36
N PHE A 5 7.40 -5.70 -12.19
CA PHE A 5 7.12 -6.00 -13.60
C PHE A 5 8.40 -6.43 -14.33
N LYS A 6 9.46 -5.63 -14.20
CA LYS A 6 10.76 -5.94 -14.85
C LYS A 6 11.37 -7.22 -14.30
N ARG A 7 11.30 -7.41 -12.99
CA ARG A 7 11.82 -8.62 -12.33
C ARG A 7 11.13 -9.87 -12.84
N LEU A 8 9.81 -9.85 -12.96
CA LEU A 8 9.04 -11.00 -13.43
C LEU A 8 9.36 -11.36 -14.87
N LEU A 9 9.52 -10.36 -15.75
CA LEU A 9 9.95 -10.61 -17.12
C LEU A 9 11.31 -11.32 -17.17
N LYS A 10 12.26 -10.84 -16.36
CA LYS A 10 13.60 -11.40 -16.30
C LYS A 10 13.61 -12.84 -15.76
N VAL A 11 12.90 -13.06 -14.65
CA VAL A 11 12.83 -14.38 -13.99
C VAL A 11 12.17 -15.41 -14.90
N GLN A 12 11.15 -15.02 -15.66
CA GLN A 12 10.45 -15.92 -16.57
C GLN A 12 11.12 -16.05 -17.94
N GLY A 13 12.19 -15.30 -18.18
CA GLY A 13 12.86 -15.29 -19.48
C GLY A 13 11.96 -14.81 -20.60
N LEU A 14 11.02 -13.94 -20.29
CA LEU A 14 10.01 -13.47 -21.23
C LEU A 14 10.42 -12.14 -21.81
N THR A 15 10.36 -12.04 -23.15
CA THR A 15 10.62 -10.77 -23.85
C THR A 15 9.39 -9.87 -23.80
N MET A 16 9.60 -8.56 -24.01
CA MET A 16 8.49 -7.61 -24.17
C MET A 16 7.54 -8.05 -25.29
N TYR A 17 8.09 -8.50 -26.39
CA TYR A 17 7.30 -8.99 -27.53
C TYR A 17 6.50 -10.23 -27.17
N GLY A 18 7.10 -11.16 -26.43
CA GLY A 18 6.42 -12.36 -25.95
C GLY A 18 5.26 -12.02 -25.01
N LEU A 19 5.44 -11.02 -24.14
CA LEU A 19 4.37 -10.55 -23.27
C LEU A 19 3.24 -9.91 -24.08
N CYS A 20 3.57 -9.11 -25.10
CA CYS A 20 2.56 -8.53 -26.00
C CYS A 20 1.69 -9.60 -26.64
N LYS A 21 2.30 -10.68 -27.09
CA LYS A 21 1.56 -11.81 -27.68
C LYS A 21 0.62 -12.48 -26.68
N ARG A 22 1.05 -12.65 -25.44
CA ARG A 22 0.23 -13.27 -24.39
C ARG A 22 -0.94 -12.41 -23.96
N THR A 23 -0.71 -11.10 -23.84
CA THR A 23 -1.66 -10.15 -23.24
C THR A 23 -2.50 -9.42 -24.26
N LYS A 24 -2.07 -9.39 -25.52
CA LYS A 24 -2.65 -8.55 -26.58
C LYS A 24 -2.57 -7.06 -26.29
N ILE A 25 -1.71 -6.67 -25.37
CA ILE A 25 -1.43 -5.25 -25.11
C ILE A 25 -0.44 -4.74 -26.16
N PRO A 26 -0.63 -3.53 -26.69
CA PRO A 26 0.28 -2.98 -27.70
C PRO A 26 1.73 -2.94 -27.21
N TYR A 27 2.66 -3.23 -28.09
CA TYR A 27 4.09 -3.20 -27.77
C TYR A 27 4.53 -1.85 -27.22
N THR A 28 3.99 -0.75 -27.75
CA THR A 28 4.30 0.59 -27.24
C THR A 28 3.99 0.75 -25.76
N THR A 29 2.89 0.20 -25.28
CA THR A 29 2.53 0.22 -23.86
C THR A 29 3.52 -0.59 -23.02
N ILE A 30 3.82 -1.82 -23.44
CA ILE A 30 4.78 -2.68 -22.72
C ILE A 30 6.17 -2.05 -22.72
N ASN A 31 6.59 -1.49 -23.85
CA ASN A 31 7.88 -0.82 -23.96
C ASN A 31 7.99 0.39 -23.02
N ARG A 32 6.92 1.19 -22.95
CA ARG A 32 6.89 2.35 -22.06
C ARG A 32 6.95 1.93 -20.58
N LEU A 33 6.27 0.85 -20.21
CA LEU A 33 6.35 0.30 -18.85
C LEU A 33 7.77 -0.19 -18.53
N TYR A 34 8.38 -0.90 -19.44
CA TYR A 34 9.73 -1.44 -19.23
C TYR A 34 10.79 -0.34 -19.11
N ASN A 35 10.64 0.74 -19.87
CA ASN A 35 11.59 1.84 -19.91
C ASN A 35 11.23 3.01 -18.98
N ASP A 36 10.35 2.78 -18.02
CA ASP A 36 9.94 3.75 -16.99
C ASP A 36 9.34 5.05 -17.57
N LYS A 37 8.71 4.95 -18.75
CA LYS A 37 7.96 6.05 -19.37
C LYS A 37 6.50 6.06 -18.94
N LEU A 38 6.03 4.99 -18.35
CA LEU A 38 4.68 4.81 -17.86
C LEU A 38 4.73 4.03 -16.54
N ASP A 39 4.05 4.54 -15.52
CA ASP A 39 3.94 3.87 -14.23
C ASP A 39 2.77 2.88 -14.29
N ILE A 40 3.02 1.61 -13.96
CA ILE A 40 1.97 0.58 -13.95
C ILE A 40 0.83 0.92 -13.00
N ASN A 41 1.13 1.65 -11.93
CA ASN A 41 0.11 2.10 -10.97
C ASN A 41 -0.87 3.12 -11.57
N ASN A 42 -0.50 3.77 -12.66
CA ASN A 42 -1.34 4.73 -13.37
C ASN A 42 -2.05 4.13 -14.57
N CYS A 43 -1.85 2.85 -14.85
CA CYS A 43 -2.58 2.13 -15.90
C CYS A 43 -3.99 1.80 -15.43
N ASN A 44 -4.93 1.69 -16.38
CA ASN A 44 -6.25 1.23 -16.01
C ASN A 44 -6.22 -0.24 -15.57
N SER A 45 -7.26 -0.64 -14.84
CA SER A 45 -7.31 -1.97 -14.24
C SER A 45 -7.27 -3.10 -15.27
N SER A 46 -7.83 -2.89 -16.46
CA SER A 46 -7.84 -3.92 -17.50
C SER A 46 -6.43 -4.22 -18.04
N VAL A 47 -5.59 -3.19 -18.15
CA VAL A 47 -4.19 -3.36 -18.56
C VAL A 47 -3.40 -4.09 -17.47
N VAL A 48 -3.53 -3.67 -16.22
CA VAL A 48 -2.84 -4.31 -15.10
C VAL A 48 -3.27 -5.76 -14.95
N PHE A 49 -4.56 -6.03 -15.05
CA PHE A 49 -5.11 -7.40 -15.00
C PHE A 49 -4.55 -8.29 -16.11
N SER A 50 -4.52 -7.78 -17.34
CA SER A 50 -4.01 -8.55 -18.49
C SER A 50 -2.53 -8.87 -18.33
N ILE A 51 -1.73 -7.93 -17.85
CA ILE A 51 -0.30 -8.14 -17.59
C ILE A 51 -0.12 -9.15 -16.46
N ALA A 52 -0.83 -9.02 -15.36
CA ALA A 52 -0.78 -9.95 -14.24
C ALA A 52 -1.10 -11.37 -14.68
N ARG A 53 -2.16 -11.53 -15.46
CA ARG A 53 -2.56 -12.82 -16.00
C ARG A 53 -1.50 -13.40 -16.96
N GLY A 54 -0.92 -12.57 -17.82
CA GLY A 54 0.15 -12.99 -18.73
C GLY A 54 1.42 -13.41 -18.01
N LEU A 55 1.68 -12.87 -16.84
CA LEU A 55 2.83 -13.20 -15.99
C LEU A 55 2.52 -14.27 -14.94
N GLY A 56 1.26 -14.69 -14.81
CA GLY A 56 0.86 -15.72 -13.85
C GLY A 56 0.87 -15.25 -12.40
N VAL A 57 0.66 -13.95 -12.16
CA VAL A 57 0.62 -13.35 -10.84
C VAL A 57 -0.69 -12.61 -10.63
N ASN A 58 -0.97 -12.17 -9.41
CA ASN A 58 -2.12 -11.31 -9.14
C ASN A 58 -1.77 -9.82 -9.39
N MET A 59 -2.79 -8.97 -9.48
CA MET A 59 -2.59 -7.54 -9.73
C MET A 59 -1.83 -6.87 -8.59
N GLU A 60 -2.10 -7.25 -7.37
CA GLU A 60 -1.48 -6.69 -6.17
C GLU A 60 0.03 -6.88 -6.19
N GLN A 61 0.52 -8.00 -6.74
CA GLN A 61 1.95 -8.26 -6.84
C GLN A 61 2.64 -7.29 -7.81
N LEU A 62 1.97 -6.91 -8.90
CA LEU A 62 2.49 -5.91 -9.83
C LEU A 62 2.50 -4.50 -9.23
N LEU A 63 1.55 -4.22 -8.35
CA LEU A 63 1.33 -2.91 -7.74
C LEU A 63 1.98 -2.80 -6.36
N ASN A 64 2.97 -3.64 -6.05
CA ASN A 64 3.54 -3.73 -4.71
C ASN A 64 4.25 -2.45 -4.25
N ASP A 65 4.64 -1.57 -5.17
CA ASP A 65 5.22 -0.27 -4.83
C ASP A 65 4.15 0.82 -4.60
N TYR A 66 2.86 0.47 -4.77
CA TYR A 66 1.76 1.40 -4.55
C TYR A 66 1.45 1.52 -3.06
N ASP A 67 1.25 2.74 -2.60
CA ASP A 67 0.86 3.00 -1.21
C ASP A 67 -0.64 2.75 -1.05
N PHE A 68 -1.00 1.59 -0.50
CA PHE A 68 -2.39 1.22 -0.26
C PHE A 68 -2.93 1.71 1.09
N LEU A 69 -2.07 2.27 1.93
CA LEU A 69 -2.43 2.55 3.31
C LEU A 69 -2.74 4.03 3.56
N THR A 70 -1.91 4.94 3.04
CA THR A 70 -2.08 6.38 3.26
C THR A 70 -3.47 6.86 2.82
N GLY A 71 -4.14 7.58 3.70
CA GLY A 71 -5.48 8.12 3.46
C GLY A 71 -6.61 7.16 3.80
N THR A 72 -6.31 5.88 4.06
CA THR A 72 -7.34 4.95 4.53
C THR A 72 -7.62 5.19 6.01
N GLY A 73 -8.82 4.91 6.43
CA GLY A 73 -9.23 5.09 7.82
C GLY A 73 -10.70 4.81 8.00
N GLY A 74 -11.24 5.24 9.10
CA GLY A 74 -12.64 5.03 9.42
C GLY A 74 -12.96 5.50 10.83
N ASN A 75 -14.06 5.00 11.35
CA ASN A 75 -14.47 5.19 12.74
C ASN A 75 -14.54 3.82 13.41
N TYR A 76 -13.92 3.71 14.56
CA TYR A 76 -13.93 2.47 15.34
C TYR A 76 -14.26 2.81 16.78
N HIS A 77 -15.37 2.29 17.28
CA HIS A 77 -15.88 2.54 18.63
C HIS A 77 -15.95 4.04 18.97
N GLY A 78 -16.40 4.86 18.01
CA GLY A 78 -16.55 6.30 18.21
C GLY A 78 -15.29 7.13 18.01
N VAL A 79 -14.17 6.50 17.68
CA VAL A 79 -12.89 7.18 17.43
C VAL A 79 -12.59 7.18 15.94
N ASP A 80 -12.37 8.36 15.38
CA ASP A 80 -11.94 8.49 14.00
C ASP A 80 -10.45 8.20 13.90
N TYR A 81 -10.06 7.42 12.90
CA TYR A 81 -8.65 7.13 12.65
C TYR A 81 -8.30 7.25 11.17
N VAL A 82 -7.06 7.55 10.89
CA VAL A 82 -6.54 7.65 9.53
C VAL A 82 -5.06 7.27 9.52
N TRP A 83 -4.66 6.61 8.44
CA TRP A 83 -3.26 6.36 8.14
C TRP A 83 -2.70 7.54 7.33
N SER A 84 -1.56 8.08 7.77
CA SER A 84 -0.87 9.17 7.09
C SER A 84 0.63 8.90 7.05
N LYS A 85 1.35 9.67 6.25
CA LYS A 85 2.81 9.60 6.22
C LYS A 85 3.39 10.77 7.02
N ASP A 86 4.45 10.50 7.80
CA ASP A 86 5.24 11.54 8.42
C ASP A 86 6.26 12.11 7.42
N ASP A 87 7.05 13.10 7.85
CA ASP A 87 8.05 13.75 7.00
C ASP A 87 9.18 12.80 6.55
N ALA A 88 9.40 11.73 7.32
CA ALA A 88 10.39 10.71 6.97
C ALA A 88 9.83 9.61 6.06
N GLY A 89 8.55 9.67 5.69
CA GLY A 89 7.89 8.66 4.86
C GLY A 89 7.39 7.44 5.61
N ASN A 90 7.42 7.45 6.95
CA ASN A 90 6.85 6.38 7.76
C ASN A 90 5.34 6.50 7.81
N GLN A 91 4.66 5.37 7.94
CA GLN A 91 3.21 5.35 8.14
C GLN A 91 2.90 5.62 9.61
N GLN A 92 1.93 6.49 9.84
CA GLN A 92 1.42 6.81 11.16
C GLN A 92 -0.05 6.49 11.26
N LEU A 93 -0.45 5.80 12.32
CA LEU A 93 -1.86 5.67 12.70
C LEU A 93 -2.20 6.85 13.61
N GLN A 94 -3.01 7.77 13.09
CA GLN A 94 -3.50 8.91 13.83
C GLN A 94 -4.96 8.72 14.20
N ILE A 95 -5.32 9.06 15.42
CA ILE A 95 -6.70 9.10 15.85
C ILE A 95 -7.08 10.52 16.27
N THR A 96 -8.38 10.79 16.21
CA THR A 96 -8.98 12.03 16.72
C THR A 96 -9.93 11.66 17.84
N ASP A 97 -9.65 12.16 19.04
CA ASP A 97 -10.47 11.96 20.23
C ASP A 97 -10.63 13.32 20.93
N ASP A 98 -11.88 13.76 21.10
CA ASP A 98 -12.21 15.07 21.70
C ASP A 98 -11.43 16.23 21.06
N ASP A 99 -11.40 16.26 19.71
CA ASP A 99 -10.68 17.26 18.90
C ASP A 99 -9.15 17.24 19.05
N GLU A 100 -8.60 16.27 19.79
CA GLU A 100 -7.16 16.04 19.84
C GLU A 100 -6.73 15.00 18.81
N SER A 101 -5.62 15.28 18.14
CA SER A 101 -4.99 14.33 17.23
C SER A 101 -3.84 13.62 17.95
N ILE A 102 -3.89 12.30 17.98
CA ILE A 102 -2.93 11.46 18.70
C ILE A 102 -2.37 10.43 17.73
N VAL A 103 -1.04 10.28 17.71
CA VAL A 103 -0.37 9.22 16.96
C VAL A 103 -0.26 7.99 17.84
N LEU A 104 -0.94 6.90 17.46
CA LEU A 104 -0.90 5.64 18.20
C LEU A 104 0.23 4.73 17.77
N TRP A 105 0.67 4.82 16.54
CA TRP A 105 1.64 3.88 15.99
C TRP A 105 2.38 4.51 14.81
N THR A 106 3.69 4.30 14.76
CA THR A 106 4.52 4.70 13.62
C THR A 106 5.29 3.47 13.14
N VAL A 107 5.15 3.15 11.86
CA VAL A 107 5.83 2.00 11.25
C VAL A 107 6.56 2.45 10.00
N LYS A 108 7.58 1.70 9.61
CA LYS A 108 8.21 1.91 8.31
C LYS A 108 7.18 1.71 7.21
N SER A 109 7.30 2.52 6.17
CA SER A 109 6.41 2.40 5.03
C SER A 109 6.47 0.98 4.47
N LEU A 110 5.33 0.32 4.45
CA LEU A 110 5.15 -0.97 3.82
C LEU A 110 4.13 -0.82 2.71
N THR A 111 4.46 -1.37 1.58
CA THR A 111 3.72 -1.17 0.35
C THR A 111 3.01 -2.44 -0.14
N HIS A 112 3.11 -3.53 0.62
CA HIS A 112 2.50 -4.80 0.24
C HIS A 112 1.01 -4.81 0.59
N PRO A 113 0.11 -4.82 -0.40
CA PRO A 113 -1.33 -4.77 -0.15
C PRO A 113 -1.87 -5.97 0.65
N GLU A 114 -1.16 -7.09 0.64
CA GLU A 114 -1.51 -8.27 1.42
C GLU A 114 -1.47 -8.04 2.92
N TYR A 115 -0.75 -7.01 3.39
CA TYR A 115 -0.72 -6.64 4.80
C TYR A 115 -1.78 -5.62 5.19
N PHE A 116 -2.59 -5.13 4.24
CA PHE A 116 -3.61 -4.12 4.52
C PHE A 116 -4.54 -4.55 5.65
N GLN A 117 -5.04 -5.76 5.59
CA GLN A 117 -5.96 -6.28 6.60
C GLN A 117 -5.29 -6.40 7.97
N PHE A 118 -4.02 -6.80 7.99
CA PHE A 118 -3.24 -6.83 9.22
C PHE A 118 -3.13 -5.45 9.86
N TYR A 119 -2.84 -4.42 9.06
CA TYR A 119 -2.76 -3.05 9.57
C TYR A 119 -4.10 -2.56 10.09
N GLN A 120 -5.18 -2.90 9.41
CA GLN A 120 -6.53 -2.53 9.83
C GLN A 120 -6.88 -3.17 11.18
N MET A 121 -6.62 -4.47 11.33
CA MET A 121 -6.85 -5.18 12.61
C MET A 121 -5.98 -4.60 13.73
N THR A 122 -4.73 -4.30 13.45
CA THR A 122 -3.82 -3.71 14.42
C THR A 122 -4.29 -2.34 14.86
N ALA A 123 -4.80 -1.52 13.92
CA ALA A 123 -5.37 -0.22 14.24
C ALA A 123 -6.52 -0.35 15.24
N GLU A 124 -7.44 -1.29 14.98
CA GLU A 124 -8.57 -1.54 15.88
C GLU A 124 -8.12 -1.99 17.27
N MET A 125 -7.14 -2.89 17.33
CA MET A 125 -6.57 -3.34 18.60
C MET A 125 -5.94 -2.20 19.39
N LEU A 126 -5.21 -1.32 18.72
CA LEU A 126 -4.56 -0.17 19.34
C LEU A 126 -5.58 0.85 19.83
N ILE A 127 -6.65 1.06 19.09
CA ILE A 127 -7.75 1.94 19.51
C ILE A 127 -8.43 1.37 20.76
N ASP A 128 -8.70 0.07 20.79
CA ASP A 128 -9.28 -0.58 21.98
C ASP A 128 -8.38 -0.38 23.19
N TYR A 129 -7.08 -0.61 23.03
CA TYR A 129 -6.12 -0.41 24.11
C TYR A 129 -6.07 1.07 24.55
N TYR A 130 -6.09 2.00 23.60
CA TYR A 130 -6.14 3.43 23.90
C TYR A 130 -7.38 3.80 24.72
N LEU A 131 -8.55 3.30 24.33
CA LEU A 131 -9.80 3.59 25.03
C LEU A 131 -9.81 3.08 26.48
N GLU A 132 -9.15 1.95 26.72
CA GLU A 132 -9.02 1.37 28.06
C GLU A 132 -7.96 2.11 28.91
N ASN A 133 -6.99 2.78 28.30
CA ASN A 133 -5.82 3.36 28.95
C ASN A 133 -5.55 4.80 28.49
N LYS A 134 -6.58 5.63 28.36
CA LYS A 134 -6.47 6.98 27.78
C LYS A 134 -5.40 7.84 28.42
N ASP A 135 -5.36 7.90 29.75
CA ASP A 135 -4.45 8.79 30.46
C ASP A 135 -2.97 8.47 30.20
N PRO A 136 -2.54 7.21 30.24
CA PRO A 136 -1.17 6.84 29.88
C PRO A 136 -0.81 7.24 28.44
N PHE A 137 -1.69 7.02 27.46
CA PHE A 137 -1.44 7.41 26.08
C PHE A 137 -1.33 8.93 25.92
N LYS A 138 -2.18 9.69 26.57
CA LYS A 138 -2.11 11.15 26.55
C LYS A 138 -0.84 11.67 27.21
N GLU A 139 -0.44 11.08 28.33
CA GLU A 139 0.78 11.43 29.04
C GLU A 139 2.02 11.21 28.16
N TYR A 140 2.11 10.08 27.48
CA TYR A 140 3.21 9.75 26.58
C TYR A 140 2.97 10.22 25.14
N LYS A 141 1.90 10.99 24.90
CA LYS A 141 1.46 11.46 23.58
C LYS A 141 1.18 10.33 22.60
N GLY A 142 0.79 9.17 23.11
CA GLY A 142 0.27 8.05 22.33
C GLY A 142 1.21 7.52 21.26
N VAL A 143 2.52 7.50 21.50
CA VAL A 143 3.48 7.06 20.49
C VAL A 143 3.92 5.64 20.77
N LEU A 144 3.57 4.73 19.85
CA LEU A 144 4.02 3.34 19.84
C LEU A 144 4.82 3.09 18.56
N TYR A 145 5.91 2.34 18.69
CA TYR A 145 6.79 2.01 17.56
C TYR A 145 6.76 0.51 17.30
N ALA A 146 6.71 0.14 16.04
CA ALA A 146 6.83 -1.24 15.58
C ALA A 146 8.13 -1.45 14.79
#